data_f43a40dd259ec73f8e644ef24d560a08
#
_entry.id   f43a40dd259ec73f8e644ef24d560a08
#
_cell.length_a   1.000
_cell.length_b   1.000
_cell.length_c   1.000
_cell.angle_alpha   90.00
_cell.angle_beta   90.00
_cell.angle_gamma   90.00
#
_symmetry.space_group_name_H-M   'P 1'
#
loop_
_entity.id
_entity.type
_entity.pdbx_description
1 polymer ?
#
loop_
_entity_poly.entity_id
_entity_poly.type
_entity_poly.pdbx_seq_one_letter_code
_entity_poly.pdbx_strand_id
1 'polypeptide(L)'
;MYTMAVVYGVFFSCFGPSVKYIFFMEGVHMFKQYEMELAGRTLRVDIGRVCAQANGAALMHYGDTVVLSTATASKEPREGIDFFPLSVEYEEKMYAAGKIPGGFNKREGKASENAILTSRVIDRPMRPLFPKDYRNDVTLNNMVMSVDENCRPELLAMIGSAIATSISDIPFDGPCATTQIGMIDGEFIVNPSQAQWQDGDLQLTVASTKQKVIMIEAGANEIPEDKMIEAIYKAHDINQTIIAFIDKIVAEVGKEKHSYVSCAVPAEMFETMKQVVSPEEMEVAVFTDDKQTREKNIDAVTEKMKEAFADNEEWLAVLGEAVYQYQKKTVRKMILKDHKRPDGRAINQIRPLAAEVDIIPRVHGSAMFTRGQTPVSYTHLRAHETLA
;
A
#
# COMPACT_ATOMS: atom_id res chain seq x y z
N MET A 1 -2.62 39.77 38.73
CA MET A 1 -1.30 39.17 39.01
C MET A 1 -0.89 38.40 37.77
N TYR A 2 0.04 38.93 37.00
CA TYR A 2 0.44 38.30 35.74
C TYR A 2 1.65 37.40 36.02
N THR A 3 1.52 36.11 35.73
CA THR A 3 2.66 35.23 35.78
C THR A 3 3.19 35.06 34.33
N MET A 4 4.38 35.58 34.13
CA MET A 4 5.11 35.44 32.88
C MET A 4 6.08 34.28 33.02
N ALA A 5 5.94 33.25 32.21
CA ALA A 5 6.89 32.15 32.15
C ALA A 5 7.58 32.15 30.79
N VAL A 6 8.88 32.13 30.79
CA VAL A 6 9.72 32.02 29.59
C VAL A 6 10.27 30.61 29.54
N VAL A 7 9.90 29.84 28.53
CA VAL A 7 10.50 28.53 28.24
C VAL A 7 10.92 28.53 26.77
N TYR A 8 12.20 28.44 26.51
CA TYR A 8 12.80 28.42 25.16
C TYR A 8 12.40 29.60 24.24
N GLY A 9 12.42 30.84 24.76
CA GLY A 9 12.14 32.04 23.97
C GLY A 9 10.67 32.24 23.60
N VAL A 10 9.73 31.55 24.24
CA VAL A 10 8.29 31.69 24.01
C VAL A 10 7.66 32.45 25.17
N PHE A 11 6.97 33.57 24.86
CA PHE A 11 6.21 34.34 25.83
C PHE A 11 4.77 33.83 25.92
N PHE A 12 4.33 33.40 27.09
CA PHE A 12 2.93 33.08 27.37
C PHE A 12 2.27 34.27 28.08
N SER A 13 1.20 34.80 27.53
CA SER A 13 0.30 35.71 28.21
C SER A 13 -1.07 35.06 28.36
N CYS A 14 -1.49 34.78 29.60
CA CYS A 14 -2.81 34.26 29.92
C CYS A 14 -3.84 35.40 30.05
N PHE A 15 -4.72 35.52 29.09
CA PHE A 15 -5.97 36.27 29.18
C PHE A 15 -7.16 35.34 29.00
N GLY A 16 -8.25 35.55 29.71
CA GLY A 16 -9.42 34.72 29.88
C GLY A 16 -10.07 34.12 28.59
N PRO A 17 -11.22 33.45 28.65
CA PRO A 17 -11.66 32.43 27.71
C PRO A 17 -12.01 32.88 26.27
N SER A 18 -11.66 34.09 25.88
CA SER A 18 -11.98 34.66 24.56
C SER A 18 -10.78 35.04 23.73
N VAL A 19 -9.56 34.65 24.09
CA VAL A 19 -8.34 35.12 23.38
C VAL A 19 -7.91 34.05 22.37
N LYS A 20 -8.00 34.40 21.08
CA LYS A 20 -7.29 33.70 20.01
C LYS A 20 -5.78 33.89 20.25
N TYR A 21 -5.05 32.82 20.52
CA TYR A 21 -3.62 32.87 20.68
C TYR A 21 -2.95 33.19 19.33
N ILE A 22 -2.30 34.33 19.23
CA ILE A 22 -1.41 34.68 18.13
C ILE A 22 0.02 34.44 18.62
N PHE A 23 0.68 33.42 18.09
CA PHE A 23 2.08 33.15 18.35
C PHE A 23 2.92 33.88 17.31
N PHE A 24 3.76 34.83 17.74
CA PHE A 24 4.87 35.33 16.92
C PHE A 24 6.15 34.62 17.37
N MET A 25 6.68 33.75 16.51
CA MET A 25 8.02 33.19 16.66
C MET A 25 8.85 33.63 15.46
N GLU A 26 9.91 34.38 15.71
CA GLU A 26 10.96 34.59 14.71
C GLU A 26 11.62 33.24 14.42
N GLY A 27 11.55 32.78 13.15
CA GLY A 27 12.12 31.49 12.71
C GLY A 27 11.14 30.31 12.61
N VAL A 28 9.84 30.51 12.80
CA VAL A 28 8.86 29.46 12.50
C VAL A 28 8.75 29.31 10.99
N HIS A 29 9.10 28.13 10.47
CA HIS A 29 8.76 27.76 9.10
C HIS A 29 7.25 27.90 8.93
N MET A 30 6.81 28.90 8.16
CA MET A 30 5.39 29.03 7.83
C MET A 30 4.97 27.79 7.06
N PHE A 31 4.05 27.01 7.62
CA PHE A 31 3.46 25.89 6.90
C PHE A 31 2.67 26.42 5.71
N LYS A 32 2.61 25.64 4.63
CA LYS A 32 1.80 25.95 3.45
C LYS A 32 0.49 25.18 3.51
N GLN A 33 -0.59 25.86 3.17
CA GLN A 33 -1.92 25.28 3.10
C GLN A 33 -2.40 25.24 1.65
N TYR A 34 -2.93 24.09 1.25
CA TYR A 34 -3.49 23.86 -0.07
C TYR A 34 -4.92 23.36 0.07
N GLU A 35 -5.78 23.78 -0.83
CA GLU A 35 -7.19 23.40 -0.82
C GLU A 35 -7.67 23.04 -2.23
N MET A 36 -8.58 22.06 -2.29
CA MET A 36 -9.36 21.74 -3.48
C MET A 36 -10.76 21.32 -3.10
N GLU A 37 -11.71 21.51 -3.99
CA GLU A 37 -13.05 20.97 -3.85
C GLU A 37 -13.06 19.51 -4.30
N LEU A 38 -13.55 18.60 -3.46
CA LEU A 38 -13.66 17.18 -3.75
C LEU A 38 -15.04 16.67 -3.30
N ALA A 39 -15.86 16.21 -4.24
CA ALA A 39 -17.21 15.70 -3.98
C ALA A 39 -18.08 16.64 -3.10
N GLY A 40 -18.05 17.94 -3.41
CA GLY A 40 -18.85 18.95 -2.69
C GLY A 40 -18.33 19.32 -1.31
N ARG A 41 -17.06 18.97 -0.99
CA ARG A 41 -16.41 19.30 0.29
C ARG A 41 -14.98 19.74 0.05
N THR A 42 -14.48 20.62 0.91
CA THR A 42 -13.09 21.10 0.82
C THR A 42 -12.12 20.06 1.38
N LEU A 43 -11.23 19.56 0.54
CA LEU A 43 -10.04 18.81 0.95
C LEU A 43 -8.91 19.83 1.17
N ARG A 44 -8.38 19.88 2.40
CA ARG A 44 -7.27 20.76 2.78
C ARG A 44 -6.05 19.95 3.18
N VAL A 45 -4.88 20.44 2.80
CA VAL A 45 -3.58 19.82 3.09
C VAL A 45 -2.65 20.87 3.69
N ASP A 46 -2.16 20.64 4.90
CA ASP A 46 -1.15 21.47 5.56
C ASP A 46 0.21 20.78 5.43
N ILE A 47 1.20 21.45 4.81
CA ILE A 47 2.57 20.95 4.62
C ILE A 47 3.55 21.78 5.45
N GLY A 48 4.45 21.11 6.18
CA GLY A 48 5.46 21.76 7.04
C GLY A 48 4.96 22.16 8.43
N ARG A 49 3.71 21.81 8.78
CA ARG A 49 3.11 22.14 10.09
C ARG A 49 3.58 21.21 11.20
N VAL A 50 3.75 19.94 10.89
CA VAL A 50 4.12 18.88 11.84
C VAL A 50 5.12 17.92 11.19
N CYS A 51 5.80 17.10 12.00
CA CYS A 51 6.71 16.05 11.55
C CYS A 51 7.86 16.54 10.66
N ALA A 52 8.49 17.67 11.00
CA ALA A 52 9.58 18.27 10.23
C ALA A 52 10.80 17.35 10.02
N GLN A 53 10.97 16.30 10.85
CA GLN A 53 12.05 15.32 10.72
C GLN A 53 11.76 14.18 9.74
N ALA A 54 10.51 14.00 9.31
CA ALA A 54 10.17 13.04 8.28
C ALA A 54 10.67 13.50 6.91
N ASN A 55 10.94 12.55 6.00
CA ASN A 55 11.31 12.90 4.62
C ASN A 55 10.17 13.68 3.94
N GLY A 56 8.92 13.29 4.21
CA GLY A 56 7.72 14.01 3.80
C GLY A 56 6.60 13.84 4.82
N ALA A 57 5.77 14.88 4.99
CA ALA A 57 4.62 14.85 5.89
C ALA A 57 3.49 15.73 5.36
N ALA A 58 2.26 15.23 5.47
CA ALA A 58 1.04 15.94 5.10
C ALA A 58 -0.01 15.77 6.20
N LEU A 59 -0.56 16.88 6.69
CA LEU A 59 -1.72 16.87 7.59
C LEU A 59 -2.96 17.12 6.75
N MET A 60 -3.78 16.10 6.58
CA MET A 60 -4.94 16.06 5.72
C MET A 60 -6.20 16.42 6.50
N HIS A 61 -7.08 17.24 5.92
CA HIS A 61 -8.37 17.60 6.48
C HIS A 61 -9.46 17.43 5.44
N TYR A 62 -10.56 16.77 5.80
CA TYR A 62 -11.74 16.61 4.97
C TYR A 62 -12.98 16.55 5.86
N GLY A 63 -13.80 17.60 5.86
CA GLY A 63 -14.73 17.83 6.95
C GLY A 63 -13.97 17.95 8.29
N ASP A 64 -14.47 17.30 9.33
CA ASP A 64 -13.82 17.22 10.64
C ASP A 64 -12.88 16.00 10.76
N THR A 65 -12.73 15.20 9.70
CA THR A 65 -11.74 14.15 9.66
C THR A 65 -10.34 14.71 9.41
N VAL A 66 -9.39 14.32 10.28
CA VAL A 66 -7.98 14.73 10.20
C VAL A 66 -7.08 13.50 10.23
N VAL A 67 -6.21 13.38 9.23
CA VAL A 67 -5.23 12.30 9.13
C VAL A 67 -3.83 12.89 8.94
N LEU A 68 -2.88 12.46 9.76
CA LEU A 68 -1.48 12.75 9.59
C LEU A 68 -0.81 11.61 8.82
N SER A 69 -0.30 11.92 7.62
CA SER A 69 0.45 10.97 6.79
C SER A 69 1.91 11.39 6.73
N THR A 70 2.82 10.45 7.01
CA THR A 70 4.27 10.67 6.95
C THR A 70 4.95 9.61 6.10
N ALA A 71 6.02 10.00 5.42
CA ALA A 71 6.91 9.12 4.68
C ALA A 71 8.33 9.28 5.22
N THR A 72 8.97 8.17 5.56
CA THR A 72 10.35 8.12 6.03
C THR A 72 11.11 7.02 5.31
N ALA A 73 12.39 7.25 5.02
CA ALA A 73 13.26 6.25 4.44
C ALA A 73 14.59 6.15 5.20
N SER A 74 15.17 4.95 5.22
CA SER A 74 16.54 4.76 5.69
C SER A 74 17.53 5.40 4.70
N LYS A 75 18.71 5.80 5.19
CA LYS A 75 19.77 6.36 4.33
C LYS A 75 20.43 5.29 3.45
N GLU A 76 20.51 4.07 3.98
CA GLU A 76 21.17 2.93 3.34
C GLU A 76 20.29 1.69 3.45
N PRO A 77 20.38 0.74 2.51
CA PRO A 77 19.71 -0.55 2.61
C PRO A 77 20.34 -1.39 3.74
N ARG A 78 19.59 -2.31 4.31
CA ARG A 78 20.13 -3.32 5.25
C ARG A 78 20.99 -4.32 4.50
N GLU A 79 22.03 -4.84 5.15
CA GLU A 79 22.85 -5.91 4.60
C GLU A 79 22.01 -7.16 4.29
N GLY A 80 22.26 -7.77 3.12
CA GLY A 80 21.63 -9.02 2.72
C GLY A 80 20.17 -8.95 2.32
N ILE A 81 19.59 -7.75 2.15
CA ILE A 81 18.21 -7.61 1.74
C ILE A 81 18.05 -7.77 0.22
N ASP A 82 17.16 -8.66 -0.18
CA ASP A 82 16.87 -9.01 -1.58
C ASP A 82 15.53 -8.49 -2.09
N PHE A 83 14.73 -7.86 -1.22
CA PHE A 83 13.41 -7.29 -1.55
C PHE A 83 13.31 -5.83 -1.13
N PHE A 84 12.27 -5.12 -1.64
CA PHE A 84 11.96 -3.75 -1.21
C PHE A 84 11.16 -3.75 0.10
N PRO A 85 11.73 -3.26 1.22
CA PRO A 85 11.07 -3.26 2.52
C PRO A 85 10.20 -2.01 2.69
N LEU A 86 8.96 -2.06 2.18
CA LEU A 86 7.94 -1.07 2.42
C LEU A 86 7.06 -1.51 3.59
N SER A 87 6.98 -0.68 4.64
CA SER A 87 6.02 -0.82 5.73
C SER A 87 4.98 0.28 5.63
N VAL A 88 3.71 -0.09 5.70
CA VAL A 88 2.60 0.86 5.75
C VAL A 88 1.83 0.62 7.04
N GLU A 89 1.72 1.66 7.83
CA GLU A 89 0.97 1.65 9.08
C GLU A 89 -0.24 2.58 8.98
N TYR A 90 -1.35 2.13 9.51
CA TYR A 90 -2.57 2.90 9.65
C TYR A 90 -3.10 2.72 11.06
N GLU A 91 -3.20 3.80 11.78
CA GLU A 91 -3.57 3.78 13.20
C GLU A 91 -4.79 4.66 13.46
N GLU A 92 -5.85 4.03 13.98
CA GLU A 92 -7.04 4.71 14.47
C GLU A 92 -6.92 4.92 15.98
N LYS A 93 -6.69 6.15 16.39
CA LYS A 93 -6.59 6.48 17.81
C LYS A 93 -7.99 6.65 18.44
N MET A 94 -8.18 6.12 19.62
CA MET A 94 -9.47 6.22 20.35
C MET A 94 -9.89 7.68 20.57
N TYR A 95 -8.93 8.57 20.80
CA TYR A 95 -9.21 9.99 20.98
C TYR A 95 -9.78 10.65 19.70
N ALA A 96 -9.50 10.11 18.50
CA ALA A 96 -10.05 10.61 17.24
C ALA A 96 -11.58 10.58 17.21
N ALA A 97 -12.17 9.63 17.93
CA ALA A 97 -13.61 9.51 18.14
C ALA A 97 -14.06 10.01 19.54
N GLY A 98 -13.25 10.81 20.23
CA GLY A 98 -13.53 11.32 21.57
C GLY A 98 -13.56 10.26 22.68
N LYS A 99 -12.93 9.10 22.46
CA LYS A 99 -12.96 7.96 23.39
C LYS A 99 -11.61 7.79 24.09
N ILE A 100 -11.66 7.22 25.30
CA ILE A 100 -10.48 6.83 26.09
C ILE A 100 -10.33 5.31 25.98
N PRO A 101 -9.10 4.77 25.79
CA PRO A 101 -8.87 3.33 25.80
C PRO A 101 -9.44 2.64 27.04
N GLY A 102 -10.19 1.54 26.83
CA GLY A 102 -10.93 0.86 27.90
C GLY A 102 -10.09 0.00 28.84
N GLY A 103 -8.85 -0.36 28.47
CA GLY A 103 -7.97 -1.21 29.28
C GLY A 103 -7.51 -0.55 30.58
N PHE A 104 -7.05 -1.34 31.54
CA PHE A 104 -6.56 -0.86 32.84
C PHE A 104 -5.49 0.25 32.69
N ASN A 105 -4.56 0.07 31.80
CA ASN A 105 -3.47 1.03 31.55
C ASN A 105 -3.89 2.27 30.74
N LYS A 106 -5.14 2.34 30.28
CA LYS A 106 -5.65 3.44 29.43
C LYS A 106 -4.76 3.73 28.20
N ARG A 107 -4.19 2.68 27.61
CA ARG A 107 -3.34 2.74 26.44
C ARG A 107 -4.02 2.10 25.23
N GLU A 108 -3.63 2.52 24.05
CA GLU A 108 -4.03 1.88 22.79
C GLU A 108 -3.55 0.43 22.77
N GLY A 109 -4.37 -0.47 22.24
CA GLY A 109 -4.02 -1.85 22.02
C GLY A 109 -3.30 -2.07 20.69
N LYS A 110 -3.32 -3.33 20.21
CA LYS A 110 -2.87 -3.66 18.85
C LYS A 110 -3.82 -3.03 17.82
N ALA A 111 -3.30 -2.79 16.62
CA ALA A 111 -4.11 -2.36 15.49
C ALA A 111 -5.30 -3.30 15.27
N SER A 112 -6.46 -2.73 14.95
CA SER A 112 -7.66 -3.50 14.61
C SER A 112 -7.45 -4.26 13.29
N GLU A 113 -8.23 -5.30 13.04
CA GLU A 113 -8.22 -6.00 11.73
C GLU A 113 -8.52 -5.04 10.57
N ASN A 114 -9.45 -4.12 10.76
CA ASN A 114 -9.74 -3.05 9.80
C ASN A 114 -8.51 -2.17 9.53
N ALA A 115 -7.79 -1.76 10.56
CA ALA A 115 -6.59 -0.95 10.42
C ALA A 115 -5.49 -1.70 9.63
N ILE A 116 -5.32 -3.00 9.88
CA ILE A 116 -4.38 -3.86 9.14
C ILE A 116 -4.80 -3.99 7.66
N LEU A 117 -6.09 -4.20 7.40
CA LEU A 117 -6.61 -4.28 6.03
C LEU A 117 -6.47 -2.94 5.30
N THR A 118 -6.74 -1.83 5.96
CA THR A 118 -6.54 -0.48 5.40
C THR A 118 -5.07 -0.23 5.07
N SER A 119 -4.14 -0.61 5.94
CA SER A 119 -2.70 -0.53 5.65
C SER A 119 -2.34 -1.27 4.35
N ARG A 120 -2.90 -2.46 4.14
CA ARG A 120 -2.68 -3.25 2.92
C ARG A 120 -3.31 -2.60 1.68
N VAL A 121 -4.47 -1.97 1.82
CA VAL A 121 -5.12 -1.22 0.73
C VAL A 121 -4.29 0.01 0.34
N ILE A 122 -3.63 0.67 1.31
CA ILE A 122 -2.69 1.77 1.04
C ILE A 122 -1.40 1.26 0.37
N ASP A 123 -0.84 0.14 0.84
CA ASP A 123 0.41 -0.44 0.32
C ASP A 123 0.28 -0.83 -1.17
N ARG A 124 -0.84 -1.43 -1.57
CA ARG A 124 -1.06 -1.98 -2.91
C ARG A 124 -0.84 -1.00 -4.07
N PRO A 125 -1.39 0.22 -4.06
CA PRO A 125 -1.14 1.21 -5.10
C PRO A 125 0.21 1.92 -4.96
N MET A 126 0.77 2.01 -3.75
CA MET A 126 2.03 2.72 -3.50
C MET A 126 3.25 1.91 -3.93
N ARG A 127 3.30 0.63 -3.55
CA ARG A 127 4.46 -0.27 -3.77
C ARG A 127 4.93 -0.36 -5.23
N PRO A 128 4.06 -0.47 -6.25
CA PRO A 128 4.50 -0.56 -7.65
C PRO A 128 5.15 0.72 -8.20
N LEU A 129 5.00 1.85 -7.51
CA LEU A 129 5.50 3.15 -7.92
C LEU A 129 6.88 3.47 -7.37
N PHE A 130 7.45 2.61 -6.53
CA PHE A 130 8.86 2.69 -6.16
C PHE A 130 9.73 1.99 -7.21
N PRO A 131 10.98 2.46 -7.44
CA PRO A 131 11.90 1.78 -8.33
C PRO A 131 12.12 0.32 -7.90
N LYS A 132 12.15 -0.60 -8.86
CA LYS A 132 12.23 -2.05 -8.57
C LYS A 132 13.55 -2.47 -7.93
N ASP A 133 14.57 -1.69 -8.15
CA ASP A 133 15.94 -1.88 -7.65
C ASP A 133 16.23 -1.09 -6.36
N TYR A 134 15.23 -0.38 -5.82
CA TYR A 134 15.35 0.33 -4.55
C TYR A 134 15.23 -0.64 -3.38
N ARG A 135 16.14 -0.56 -2.41
CA ARG A 135 16.23 -1.49 -1.26
C ARG A 135 16.27 -0.82 0.11
N ASN A 136 16.22 0.52 0.16
CA ASN A 136 16.14 1.21 1.44
C ASN A 136 14.81 0.93 2.13
N ASP A 137 14.80 0.88 3.45
CA ASP A 137 13.55 0.78 4.23
C ASP A 137 12.69 2.01 4.03
N VAL A 138 11.45 1.84 3.69
CA VAL A 138 10.47 2.92 3.64
C VAL A 138 9.33 2.62 4.58
N THR A 139 8.96 3.60 5.38
CA THR A 139 7.78 3.52 6.26
C THR A 139 6.83 4.66 5.94
N LEU A 140 5.58 4.29 5.62
CA LEU A 140 4.46 5.21 5.49
C LEU A 140 3.59 5.04 6.73
N ASN A 141 3.47 6.09 7.54
CA ASN A 141 2.64 6.05 8.75
C ASN A 141 1.45 7.01 8.57
N ASN A 142 0.26 6.49 8.79
CA ASN A 142 -1.00 7.23 8.70
C ASN A 142 -1.72 7.16 10.04
N MET A 143 -1.81 8.29 10.72
CA MET A 143 -2.44 8.41 12.01
C MET A 143 -3.75 9.18 11.90
N VAL A 144 -4.86 8.54 12.24
CA VAL A 144 -6.17 9.19 12.31
C VAL A 144 -6.26 9.96 13.62
N MET A 145 -6.40 11.27 13.52
CA MET A 145 -6.41 12.20 14.67
C MET A 145 -7.80 12.72 15.01
N SER A 146 -8.71 12.74 14.03
CA SER A 146 -10.12 13.11 14.20
C SER A 146 -10.94 12.39 13.14
N VAL A 147 -12.19 12.03 13.46
CA VAL A 147 -13.11 11.32 12.57
C VAL A 147 -14.45 12.02 12.49
N ASP A 148 -14.89 12.28 11.27
CA ASP A 148 -16.23 12.69 10.89
C ASP A 148 -16.91 11.51 10.16
N GLU A 149 -18.08 11.11 10.59
CA GLU A 149 -18.84 9.99 10.00
C GLU A 149 -19.16 10.19 8.51
N ASN A 150 -19.13 11.44 8.03
CA ASN A 150 -19.36 11.77 6.63
C ASN A 150 -18.09 11.75 5.77
N CYS A 151 -16.90 11.65 6.38
CA CYS A 151 -15.61 11.77 5.71
C CYS A 151 -14.68 10.64 6.16
N ARG A 152 -14.63 9.57 5.38
CA ARG A 152 -13.89 8.36 5.74
C ARG A 152 -12.37 8.59 5.79
N PRO A 153 -11.71 8.24 6.90
CA PRO A 153 -10.29 8.52 7.11
C PRO A 153 -9.37 7.69 6.20
N GLU A 154 -9.78 6.51 5.75
CA GLU A 154 -9.00 5.64 4.87
C GLU A 154 -8.66 6.33 3.54
N LEU A 155 -9.64 7.06 2.98
CA LEU A 155 -9.43 7.82 1.75
C LEU A 155 -8.35 8.90 1.94
N LEU A 156 -8.41 9.63 3.07
CA LEU A 156 -7.42 10.66 3.39
C LEU A 156 -6.03 10.06 3.59
N ALA A 157 -5.95 8.89 4.23
CA ALA A 157 -4.68 8.19 4.43
C ALA A 157 -4.03 7.77 3.10
N MET A 158 -4.83 7.33 2.12
CA MET A 158 -4.33 6.97 0.79
C MET A 158 -3.81 8.21 0.04
N ILE A 159 -4.58 9.29 0.00
CA ILE A 159 -4.17 10.54 -0.65
C ILE A 159 -3.00 11.17 0.10
N GLY A 160 -3.04 11.19 1.43
CA GLY A 160 -1.98 11.74 2.28
C GLY A 160 -0.66 10.99 2.14
N SER A 161 -0.68 9.65 2.06
CA SER A 161 0.51 8.83 1.77
C SER A 161 1.12 9.18 0.41
N ALA A 162 0.28 9.34 -0.61
CA ALA A 162 0.72 9.73 -1.94
C ALA A 162 1.36 11.14 -1.93
N ILE A 163 0.76 12.11 -1.25
CA ILE A 163 1.32 13.46 -1.10
C ILE A 163 2.63 13.42 -0.33
N ALA A 164 2.66 12.80 0.87
CA ALA A 164 3.85 12.75 1.72
C ALA A 164 5.05 12.11 1.00
N THR A 165 4.82 11.04 0.23
CA THR A 165 5.87 10.37 -0.54
C THR A 165 6.30 11.22 -1.74
N SER A 166 5.35 11.86 -2.45
CA SER A 166 5.65 12.67 -3.64
C SER A 166 6.45 13.91 -3.32
N ILE A 167 6.17 14.61 -2.19
CA ILE A 167 6.92 15.79 -1.76
C ILE A 167 8.25 15.46 -1.09
N SER A 168 8.46 14.21 -0.65
CA SER A 168 9.70 13.76 0.00
C SER A 168 10.85 13.65 -1.00
N ASP A 169 12.06 13.44 -0.47
CA ASP A 169 13.24 13.10 -1.25
C ASP A 169 13.34 11.60 -1.61
N ILE A 170 12.35 10.79 -1.22
CA ILE A 170 12.32 9.35 -1.51
C ILE A 170 12.04 9.12 -3.00
N PRO A 171 12.80 8.26 -3.72
CA PRO A 171 12.52 7.89 -5.11
C PRO A 171 11.11 7.29 -5.26
N PHE A 172 10.28 7.91 -6.10
CA PHE A 172 8.88 7.52 -6.27
C PHE A 172 8.35 8.00 -7.63
N ASP A 173 7.81 7.08 -8.43
CA ASP A 173 7.28 7.31 -9.79
C ASP A 173 5.79 7.71 -9.78
N GLY A 174 5.33 8.31 -8.69
CA GLY A 174 3.97 8.85 -8.57
C GLY A 174 3.83 10.26 -9.18
N PRO A 175 2.75 10.96 -8.85
CA PRO A 175 1.77 10.60 -7.82
C PRO A 175 0.73 9.58 -8.26
N CYS A 176 0.08 8.97 -7.28
CA CYS A 176 -1.19 8.27 -7.45
C CYS A 176 -2.27 8.97 -6.64
N ALA A 177 -3.51 8.77 -7.02
CA ALA A 177 -4.68 9.23 -6.28
C ALA A 177 -5.70 8.12 -6.13
N THR A 178 -6.57 8.27 -5.14
CA THR A 178 -7.60 7.29 -4.82
C THR A 178 -8.95 7.98 -4.66
N THR A 179 -10.00 7.36 -5.20
CA THR A 179 -11.39 7.77 -5.03
C THR A 179 -12.21 6.57 -4.63
N GLN A 180 -13.22 6.81 -3.79
CA GLN A 180 -14.22 5.82 -3.42
C GLN A 180 -15.54 6.12 -4.13
N ILE A 181 -16.19 5.09 -4.67
CA ILE A 181 -17.51 5.18 -5.32
C ILE A 181 -18.45 4.22 -4.58
N GLY A 182 -19.55 4.77 -4.09
CA GLY A 182 -20.73 4.01 -3.64
C GLY A 182 -21.81 4.01 -4.71
N MET A 183 -22.82 3.18 -4.55
CA MET A 183 -24.06 3.22 -5.35
C MET A 183 -25.26 3.01 -4.46
N ILE A 184 -26.23 3.90 -4.57
CA ILE A 184 -27.55 3.82 -3.88
C ILE A 184 -28.62 4.10 -4.93
N ASP A 185 -29.66 3.28 -5.00
CA ASP A 185 -30.76 3.42 -5.95
C ASP A 185 -30.30 3.54 -7.42
N GLY A 186 -29.17 2.90 -7.77
CA GLY A 186 -28.59 2.93 -9.11
C GLY A 186 -27.75 4.16 -9.44
N GLU A 187 -27.63 5.13 -8.52
CA GLU A 187 -26.85 6.35 -8.69
C GLU A 187 -25.48 6.28 -8.00
N PHE A 188 -24.42 6.70 -8.71
CA PHE A 188 -23.07 6.72 -8.16
C PHE A 188 -22.83 7.90 -7.22
N ILE A 189 -22.37 7.60 -6.02
CA ILE A 189 -21.97 8.57 -4.99
C ILE A 189 -20.45 8.57 -4.87
N VAL A 190 -19.84 9.75 -5.04
CA VAL A 190 -18.39 9.95 -4.90
C VAL A 190 -18.06 10.23 -3.45
N ASN A 191 -17.10 9.49 -2.91
CA ASN A 191 -16.66 9.58 -1.51
C ASN A 191 -17.83 9.52 -0.54
N PRO A 192 -18.59 8.41 -0.54
CA PRO A 192 -19.78 8.25 0.30
C PRO A 192 -19.46 8.36 1.79
N SER A 193 -20.44 8.80 2.58
CA SER A 193 -20.38 8.73 4.04
C SER A 193 -20.31 7.28 4.52
N GLN A 194 -20.00 7.06 5.80
CA GLN A 194 -19.93 5.72 6.37
C GLN A 194 -21.27 4.96 6.23
N ALA A 195 -22.41 5.62 6.46
CA ALA A 195 -23.73 5.02 6.28
C ALA A 195 -23.98 4.66 4.80
N GLN A 196 -23.74 5.59 3.88
CA GLN A 196 -23.88 5.34 2.44
C GLN A 196 -22.97 4.24 1.92
N TRP A 197 -21.80 4.08 2.52
CA TRP A 197 -20.86 2.99 2.20
C TRP A 197 -21.38 1.63 2.67
N GLN A 198 -21.96 1.56 3.86
CA GLN A 198 -22.49 0.32 4.43
C GLN A 198 -23.79 -0.13 3.78
N ASP A 199 -24.68 0.81 3.51
CA ASP A 199 -26.03 0.53 3.00
C ASP A 199 -26.10 0.46 1.48
N GLY A 200 -25.02 0.91 0.77
CA GLY A 200 -24.97 0.94 -0.69
C GLY A 200 -24.74 -0.42 -1.34
N ASP A 201 -25.19 -0.58 -2.58
CA ASP A 201 -24.99 -1.78 -3.40
C ASP A 201 -23.56 -1.90 -3.93
N LEU A 202 -22.78 -0.84 -3.91
CA LEU A 202 -21.39 -0.79 -4.37
C LEU A 202 -20.48 -0.16 -3.33
N GLN A 203 -19.37 -0.83 -3.07
CA GLN A 203 -18.24 -0.35 -2.29
C GLN A 203 -16.98 -0.45 -3.15
N LEU A 204 -16.68 0.59 -3.92
CA LEU A 204 -15.58 0.56 -4.88
C LEU A 204 -14.50 1.58 -4.48
N THR A 205 -13.27 1.11 -4.32
CA THR A 205 -12.09 1.95 -4.14
C THR A 205 -11.17 1.77 -5.36
N VAL A 206 -10.84 2.87 -6.03
CA VAL A 206 -9.98 2.87 -7.22
C VAL A 206 -8.79 3.78 -6.99
N ALA A 207 -7.60 3.24 -7.13
CA ALA A 207 -6.37 4.03 -7.19
C ALA A 207 -5.79 4.03 -8.60
N SER A 208 -5.34 5.19 -9.05
CA SER A 208 -4.77 5.37 -10.38
C SER A 208 -3.62 6.37 -10.41
N THR A 209 -2.77 6.23 -11.42
CA THR A 209 -1.80 7.23 -11.85
C THR A 209 -2.40 8.08 -12.98
N LYS A 210 -1.62 9.00 -13.53
CA LYS A 210 -2.02 9.78 -14.72
C LYS A 210 -2.46 8.92 -15.91
N GLN A 211 -1.92 7.71 -16.03
CA GLN A 211 -2.08 6.89 -17.22
C GLN A 211 -2.89 5.62 -17.01
N LYS A 212 -2.93 5.09 -15.80
CA LYS A 212 -3.44 3.73 -15.54
C LYS A 212 -4.15 3.64 -14.19
N VAL A 213 -5.20 2.85 -14.16
CA VAL A 213 -5.73 2.29 -12.92
C VAL A 213 -4.73 1.24 -12.43
N ILE A 214 -4.30 1.36 -11.18
CA ILE A 214 -3.26 0.50 -10.58
C ILE A 214 -3.80 -0.39 -9.46
N MET A 215 -4.94 -0.01 -8.86
CA MET A 215 -5.59 -0.82 -7.84
C MET A 215 -7.09 -0.64 -7.89
N ILE A 216 -7.81 -1.75 -7.74
CA ILE A 216 -9.25 -1.81 -7.58
C ILE A 216 -9.54 -2.71 -6.37
N GLU A 217 -10.41 -2.25 -5.48
CA GLU A 217 -10.98 -3.02 -4.38
C GLU A 217 -12.49 -2.83 -4.45
N ALA A 218 -13.25 -3.92 -4.59
CA ALA A 218 -14.70 -3.82 -4.74
C ALA A 218 -15.44 -4.87 -3.90
N GLY A 219 -16.51 -4.42 -3.26
CA GLY A 219 -17.62 -5.22 -2.76
C GLY A 219 -18.90 -4.78 -3.47
N ALA A 220 -19.73 -5.72 -3.95
CA ALA A 220 -20.91 -5.36 -4.70
C ALA A 220 -22.03 -6.39 -4.53
N ASN A 221 -23.28 -5.94 -4.53
CA ASN A 221 -24.49 -6.75 -4.51
C ASN A 221 -24.97 -6.97 -5.95
N GLU A 222 -24.35 -7.96 -6.65
CA GLU A 222 -24.71 -8.39 -8.02
C GLU A 222 -24.81 -7.26 -9.06
N ILE A 223 -23.92 -6.25 -8.98
CA ILE A 223 -23.87 -5.15 -9.93
C ILE A 223 -23.38 -5.65 -11.30
N PRO A 224 -24.07 -5.31 -12.39
CA PRO A 224 -23.65 -5.66 -13.75
C PRO A 224 -22.26 -5.12 -14.11
N GLU A 225 -21.49 -5.88 -14.90
CA GLU A 225 -20.11 -5.54 -15.28
C GLU A 225 -20.00 -4.16 -15.95
N ASP A 226 -20.97 -3.80 -16.79
CA ASP A 226 -21.01 -2.50 -17.47
C ASP A 226 -21.05 -1.34 -16.46
N LYS A 227 -21.88 -1.47 -15.42
CA LYS A 227 -21.97 -0.49 -14.33
C LYS A 227 -20.69 -0.44 -13.48
N MET A 228 -20.08 -1.57 -13.25
CA MET A 228 -18.79 -1.64 -12.55
C MET A 228 -17.70 -0.91 -13.35
N ILE A 229 -17.63 -1.13 -14.65
CA ILE A 229 -16.68 -0.46 -15.54
C ILE A 229 -16.93 1.05 -15.57
N GLU A 230 -18.20 1.49 -15.65
CA GLU A 230 -18.58 2.90 -15.59
C GLU A 230 -18.10 3.57 -14.28
N ALA A 231 -18.29 2.90 -13.14
CA ALA A 231 -17.83 3.37 -11.84
C ALA A 231 -16.30 3.50 -11.76
N ILE A 232 -15.57 2.53 -12.33
CA ILE A 232 -14.10 2.55 -12.37
C ILE A 232 -13.60 3.74 -13.20
N TYR A 233 -14.17 3.99 -14.38
CA TYR A 233 -13.80 5.15 -15.21
C TYR A 233 -14.13 6.46 -14.49
N LYS A 234 -15.32 6.59 -13.90
CA LYS A 234 -15.69 7.77 -13.10
C LYS A 234 -14.69 8.05 -11.96
N ALA A 235 -14.27 7.01 -11.25
CA ALA A 235 -13.26 7.14 -10.21
C ALA A 235 -11.90 7.57 -10.78
N HIS A 236 -11.51 7.01 -11.94
CA HIS A 236 -10.26 7.37 -12.61
C HIS A 236 -10.25 8.85 -13.02
N ASP A 237 -11.34 9.38 -13.57
CA ASP A 237 -11.46 10.78 -13.97
C ASP A 237 -11.34 11.73 -12.75
N ILE A 238 -11.95 11.37 -11.64
CA ILE A 238 -11.83 12.13 -10.38
C ILE A 238 -10.38 12.07 -9.87
N ASN A 239 -9.74 10.91 -9.95
CA ASN A 239 -8.33 10.76 -9.57
C ASN A 239 -7.42 11.68 -10.39
N GLN A 240 -7.73 12.00 -11.66
CA GLN A 240 -6.93 12.94 -12.44
C GLN A 240 -6.97 14.36 -11.83
N THR A 241 -8.09 14.78 -11.27
CA THR A 241 -8.18 16.09 -10.60
C THR A 241 -7.37 16.12 -9.31
N ILE A 242 -7.39 15.03 -8.53
CA ILE A 242 -6.56 14.89 -7.32
C ILE A 242 -5.07 14.85 -7.68
N ILE A 243 -4.69 14.12 -8.73
CA ILE A 243 -3.30 14.05 -9.20
C ILE A 243 -2.79 15.44 -9.61
N ALA A 244 -3.59 16.21 -10.35
CA ALA A 244 -3.23 17.58 -10.74
C ALA A 244 -3.04 18.49 -9.51
N PHE A 245 -3.84 18.30 -8.47
CA PHE A 245 -3.67 18.99 -7.19
C PHE A 245 -2.37 18.58 -6.48
N ILE A 246 -2.04 17.28 -6.45
CA ILE A 246 -0.78 16.78 -5.88
C ILE A 246 0.42 17.32 -6.66
N ASP A 247 0.37 17.32 -7.99
CA ASP A 247 1.44 17.90 -8.83
C ASP A 247 1.71 19.37 -8.51
N LYS A 248 0.66 20.16 -8.28
CA LYS A 248 0.80 21.56 -7.85
C LYS A 248 1.53 21.67 -6.52
N ILE A 249 1.20 20.84 -5.54
CA ILE A 249 1.87 20.80 -4.24
C ILE A 249 3.35 20.43 -4.43
N VAL A 250 3.62 19.37 -5.20
CA VAL A 250 4.99 18.89 -5.47
C VAL A 250 5.83 19.95 -6.18
N ALA A 251 5.27 20.69 -7.12
CA ALA A 251 5.98 21.77 -7.81
C ALA A 251 6.42 22.91 -6.88
N GLU A 252 5.69 23.14 -5.78
CA GLU A 252 5.98 24.23 -4.85
C GLU A 252 6.84 23.82 -3.64
N VAL A 253 6.72 22.58 -3.16
CA VAL A 253 7.35 22.12 -1.90
C VAL A 253 8.07 20.79 -2.03
N GLY A 254 8.05 20.16 -3.21
CA GLY A 254 8.73 18.89 -3.46
C GLY A 254 10.25 19.02 -3.28
N LYS A 255 10.84 18.00 -2.72
CA LYS A 255 12.29 17.85 -2.57
C LYS A 255 12.87 17.09 -3.76
N GLU A 256 14.13 17.38 -4.09
CA GLU A 256 14.89 16.55 -5.04
C GLU A 256 15.02 15.11 -4.52
N LYS A 257 14.83 14.13 -5.40
CA LYS A 257 14.91 12.72 -5.03
C LYS A 257 16.35 12.32 -4.77
N HIS A 258 16.59 11.63 -3.64
CA HIS A 258 17.94 11.19 -3.30
C HIS A 258 18.42 10.07 -4.22
N SER A 259 19.73 10.02 -4.46
CA SER A 259 20.38 8.91 -5.14
C SER A 259 20.44 7.69 -4.22
N TYR A 260 20.40 6.50 -4.78
CA TYR A 260 20.49 5.23 -4.04
C TYR A 260 21.38 4.22 -4.79
N VAL A 261 21.83 3.20 -4.07
CA VAL A 261 22.57 2.09 -4.68
C VAL A 261 21.57 1.21 -5.43
N SER A 262 21.69 1.20 -6.75
CA SER A 262 20.85 0.39 -7.62
C SER A 262 21.23 -1.09 -7.55
N CYS A 263 20.25 -1.96 -7.31
CA CYS A 263 20.39 -3.42 -7.40
C CYS A 263 19.85 -3.94 -8.75
N ALA A 264 19.84 -3.11 -9.78
CA ALA A 264 19.40 -3.50 -11.12
C ALA A 264 20.39 -4.49 -11.75
N VAL A 265 19.84 -5.50 -12.44
CA VAL A 265 20.65 -6.49 -13.17
C VAL A 265 21.26 -5.83 -14.40
N PRO A 266 22.61 -5.85 -14.56
CA PRO A 266 23.25 -5.31 -15.75
C PRO A 266 22.77 -6.02 -17.03
N ALA A 267 22.58 -5.26 -18.10
CA ALA A 267 22.13 -5.82 -19.38
C ALA A 267 23.10 -6.85 -19.95
N GLU A 268 24.41 -6.61 -19.79
CA GLU A 268 25.50 -7.53 -20.22
C GLU A 268 25.41 -8.86 -19.46
N MET A 269 25.17 -8.83 -18.15
CA MET A 269 24.98 -10.03 -17.35
C MET A 269 23.80 -10.85 -17.90
N PHE A 270 22.70 -10.20 -18.25
CA PHE A 270 21.50 -10.88 -18.73
C PHE A 270 21.73 -11.58 -20.09
N GLU A 271 22.53 -11.00 -20.98
CA GLU A 271 22.89 -11.64 -22.25
C GLU A 271 23.86 -12.80 -22.04
N THR A 272 24.82 -12.67 -21.12
CA THR A 272 25.75 -13.75 -20.77
C THR A 272 25.04 -14.93 -20.11
N MET A 273 24.03 -14.65 -19.26
CA MET A 273 23.20 -15.70 -18.67
C MET A 273 22.53 -16.59 -19.72
N LYS A 274 22.06 -16.01 -20.83
CA LYS A 274 21.44 -16.78 -21.92
C LYS A 274 22.44 -17.66 -22.68
N GLN A 275 23.72 -17.34 -22.62
CA GLN A 275 24.80 -18.18 -23.19
C GLN A 275 25.17 -19.34 -22.27
N VAL A 276 25.13 -19.11 -20.94
CA VAL A 276 25.42 -20.14 -19.92
C VAL A 276 24.27 -21.11 -19.78
N VAL A 277 23.04 -20.60 -19.74
CA VAL A 277 21.79 -21.38 -19.66
C VAL A 277 20.87 -20.94 -20.78
N SER A 278 20.68 -21.82 -21.76
CA SER A 278 19.84 -21.47 -22.91
C SER A 278 18.36 -21.23 -22.51
N PRO A 279 17.60 -20.48 -23.32
CA PRO A 279 16.17 -20.30 -23.07
C PRO A 279 15.38 -21.63 -22.99
N GLU A 280 15.80 -22.64 -23.76
CA GLU A 280 15.21 -23.97 -23.80
C GLU A 280 15.51 -24.71 -22.49
N GLU A 281 16.74 -24.63 -21.99
CA GLU A 281 17.14 -25.23 -20.69
C GLU A 281 16.36 -24.59 -19.53
N MET A 282 16.20 -23.26 -19.54
CA MET A 282 15.37 -22.56 -18.55
C MET A 282 13.90 -22.95 -18.67
N GLU A 283 13.37 -23.13 -19.89
CA GLU A 283 11.97 -23.58 -20.09
C GLU A 283 11.75 -24.97 -19.50
N VAL A 284 12.68 -25.91 -19.72
CA VAL A 284 12.64 -27.24 -19.13
C VAL A 284 12.70 -27.18 -17.60
N ALA A 285 13.54 -26.30 -17.04
CA ALA A 285 13.67 -26.15 -15.58
C ALA A 285 12.38 -25.66 -14.91
N VAL A 286 11.62 -24.77 -15.56
CA VAL A 286 10.38 -24.22 -15.00
C VAL A 286 9.12 -25.05 -15.33
N PHE A 287 9.19 -25.90 -16.36
CA PHE A 287 8.03 -26.68 -16.83
C PHE A 287 7.85 -27.97 -16.05
N THR A 288 7.18 -27.88 -14.93
CA THR A 288 6.76 -29.03 -14.11
C THR A 288 5.59 -28.64 -13.22
N ASP A 289 4.67 -29.57 -12.92
CA ASP A 289 3.55 -29.40 -12.00
C ASP A 289 3.97 -29.51 -10.53
N ASP A 290 5.07 -30.25 -10.26
CA ASP A 290 5.60 -30.39 -8.92
C ASP A 290 6.47 -29.19 -8.52
N LYS A 291 6.08 -28.55 -7.41
CA LYS A 291 6.79 -27.40 -6.88
C LYS A 291 8.21 -27.71 -6.43
N GLN A 292 8.40 -28.84 -5.74
CA GLN A 292 9.72 -29.21 -5.20
C GLN A 292 10.72 -29.56 -6.32
N THR A 293 10.25 -30.26 -7.34
CA THR A 293 11.06 -30.58 -8.52
C THR A 293 11.45 -29.30 -9.26
N ARG A 294 10.53 -28.35 -9.41
CA ARG A 294 10.84 -27.05 -10.03
C ARG A 294 11.88 -26.27 -9.25
N GLU A 295 11.76 -26.19 -7.93
CA GLU A 295 12.75 -25.53 -7.07
C GLU A 295 14.14 -26.15 -7.26
N LYS A 296 14.26 -27.48 -7.21
CA LYS A 296 15.53 -28.19 -7.45
C LYS A 296 16.13 -27.93 -8.84
N ASN A 297 15.31 -27.88 -9.87
CA ASN A 297 15.77 -27.58 -11.23
C ASN A 297 16.30 -26.15 -11.33
N ILE A 298 15.63 -25.20 -10.68
CA ILE A 298 16.03 -23.79 -10.66
C ILE A 298 17.30 -23.62 -9.84
N ASP A 299 17.45 -24.31 -8.70
CA ASP A 299 18.68 -24.30 -7.91
C ASP A 299 19.86 -24.83 -8.72
N ALA A 300 19.68 -25.91 -9.48
CA ALA A 300 20.72 -26.45 -10.37
C ALA A 300 21.13 -25.45 -11.45
N VAL A 301 20.17 -24.74 -12.06
CA VAL A 301 20.44 -23.67 -13.02
C VAL A 301 21.17 -22.51 -12.36
N THR A 302 20.79 -22.16 -11.13
CA THR A 302 21.41 -21.07 -10.36
C THR A 302 22.84 -21.38 -9.99
N GLU A 303 23.14 -22.62 -9.54
CA GLU A 303 24.53 -23.03 -9.24
C GLU A 303 25.40 -23.04 -10.51
N LYS A 304 24.88 -23.50 -11.64
CA LYS A 304 25.59 -23.42 -12.93
C LYS A 304 25.97 -22.00 -13.33
N MET A 305 25.04 -21.03 -13.09
CA MET A 305 25.32 -19.60 -13.34
C MET A 305 26.31 -19.05 -12.32
N LYS A 306 26.23 -19.47 -11.06
CA LYS A 306 27.13 -19.03 -10.00
C LYS A 306 28.58 -19.50 -10.26
N GLU A 307 28.76 -20.72 -10.74
CA GLU A 307 30.08 -21.23 -11.18
C GLU A 307 30.61 -20.44 -12.36
N ALA A 308 29.76 -20.10 -13.34
CA ALA A 308 30.16 -19.34 -14.52
C ALA A 308 30.54 -17.88 -14.22
N PHE A 309 30.01 -17.31 -13.14
CA PHE A 309 30.22 -15.92 -12.72
C PHE A 309 31.13 -15.81 -11.48
N ALA A 310 31.81 -16.87 -11.08
CA ALA A 310 32.62 -16.92 -9.85
C ALA A 310 33.65 -15.79 -9.76
N ASP A 311 34.16 -15.31 -10.89
CA ASP A 311 35.16 -14.25 -10.96
C ASP A 311 34.59 -12.83 -10.90
N ASN A 312 33.26 -12.67 -10.80
CA ASN A 312 32.60 -11.36 -10.82
C ASN A 312 31.68 -11.18 -9.61
N GLU A 313 32.25 -10.61 -8.54
CA GLU A 313 31.51 -10.38 -7.28
C GLU A 313 30.29 -9.47 -7.45
N GLU A 314 30.32 -8.46 -8.33
CA GLU A 314 29.20 -7.57 -8.60
C GLU A 314 28.01 -8.33 -9.20
N TRP A 315 28.27 -9.27 -10.11
CA TRP A 315 27.24 -10.10 -10.71
C TRP A 315 26.69 -11.12 -9.73
N LEU A 316 27.54 -11.66 -8.87
CA LEU A 316 27.10 -12.59 -7.82
C LEU A 316 26.16 -11.94 -6.83
N ALA A 317 26.35 -10.67 -6.49
CA ALA A 317 25.49 -9.93 -5.57
C ALA A 317 24.03 -9.77 -6.08
N VAL A 318 23.83 -9.72 -7.40
CA VAL A 318 22.51 -9.56 -8.04
C VAL A 318 22.00 -10.83 -8.74
N LEU A 319 22.72 -11.96 -8.60
CA LEU A 319 22.42 -13.20 -9.31
C LEU A 319 21.00 -13.72 -9.02
N GLY A 320 20.54 -13.66 -7.77
CA GLY A 320 19.19 -14.09 -7.39
C GLY A 320 18.10 -13.35 -8.16
N GLU A 321 18.21 -12.03 -8.21
CA GLU A 321 17.28 -11.19 -8.98
C GLU A 321 17.38 -11.46 -10.48
N ALA A 322 18.58 -11.65 -11.00
CA ALA A 322 18.82 -11.95 -12.40
C ALA A 322 18.17 -13.28 -12.83
N VAL A 323 18.35 -14.33 -12.04
CA VAL A 323 17.70 -15.64 -12.25
C VAL A 323 16.18 -15.50 -12.20
N TYR A 324 15.65 -14.79 -11.20
CA TYR A 324 14.21 -14.53 -11.10
C TYR A 324 13.64 -13.81 -12.33
N GLN A 325 14.34 -12.78 -12.81
CA GLN A 325 13.94 -12.08 -14.03
C GLN A 325 13.99 -12.97 -15.27
N TYR A 326 14.97 -13.85 -15.36
CA TYR A 326 15.09 -14.79 -16.47
C TYR A 326 13.92 -15.80 -16.45
N GLN A 327 13.64 -16.42 -15.30
CA GLN A 327 12.46 -17.28 -15.11
C GLN A 327 11.17 -16.55 -15.53
N LYS A 328 10.96 -15.33 -15.01
CA LYS A 328 9.78 -14.52 -15.28
C LYS A 328 9.59 -14.25 -16.79
N LYS A 329 10.66 -13.91 -17.50
CA LYS A 329 10.63 -13.68 -18.96
C LYS A 329 10.32 -14.98 -19.71
N THR A 330 10.90 -16.12 -19.31
CA THR A 330 10.67 -17.43 -19.89
C THR A 330 9.23 -17.87 -19.69
N VAL A 331 8.73 -17.85 -18.45
CA VAL A 331 7.32 -18.20 -18.15
C VAL A 331 6.33 -17.29 -18.88
N ARG A 332 6.63 -16.00 -18.95
CA ARG A 332 5.78 -15.05 -19.69
C ARG A 332 5.74 -15.35 -21.20
N LYS A 333 6.88 -15.72 -21.79
CA LYS A 333 6.96 -16.17 -23.19
C LYS A 333 6.11 -17.43 -23.39
N MET A 334 6.29 -18.45 -22.53
CA MET A 334 5.51 -19.71 -22.59
C MET A 334 4.01 -19.45 -22.57
N ILE A 335 3.52 -18.59 -21.68
CA ILE A 335 2.09 -18.28 -21.56
C ILE A 335 1.58 -17.48 -22.76
N LEU A 336 2.29 -16.43 -23.18
CA LEU A 336 1.79 -15.49 -24.19
C LEU A 336 1.99 -15.96 -25.62
N LYS A 337 3.09 -16.68 -25.91
CA LYS A 337 3.45 -17.12 -27.27
C LYS A 337 3.12 -18.58 -27.49
N ASP A 338 3.50 -19.44 -26.53
CA ASP A 338 3.38 -20.88 -26.70
C ASP A 338 2.08 -21.44 -26.12
N HIS A 339 1.28 -20.57 -25.44
CA HIS A 339 0.03 -20.91 -24.76
C HIS A 339 0.17 -22.09 -23.77
N LYS A 340 1.36 -22.20 -23.17
CA LYS A 340 1.70 -23.23 -22.20
C LYS A 340 1.84 -22.63 -20.81
N ARG A 341 1.23 -23.28 -19.82
CA ARG A 341 1.46 -22.91 -18.41
C ARG A 341 2.59 -23.76 -17.85
N PRO A 342 3.40 -23.23 -16.90
CA PRO A 342 4.52 -23.96 -16.30
C PRO A 342 4.12 -25.29 -15.66
N ASP A 343 2.90 -25.41 -15.17
CA ASP A 343 2.34 -26.61 -14.55
C ASP A 343 1.60 -27.55 -15.51
N GLY A 344 1.74 -27.35 -16.82
CA GLY A 344 1.16 -28.20 -17.87
C GLY A 344 -0.35 -28.05 -18.07
N ARG A 345 -1.06 -27.24 -17.29
CA ARG A 345 -2.49 -27.01 -17.45
C ARG A 345 -2.81 -26.14 -18.69
N ALA A 346 -3.98 -26.33 -19.25
CA ALA A 346 -4.51 -25.42 -20.28
C ALA A 346 -4.71 -23.99 -19.71
N ILE A 347 -4.72 -22.97 -20.59
CA ILE A 347 -4.82 -21.57 -20.17
C ILE A 347 -6.07 -21.30 -19.31
N ASN A 348 -7.20 -21.92 -19.65
CA ASN A 348 -8.49 -21.78 -18.95
C ASN A 348 -8.75 -22.85 -17.90
N GLN A 349 -7.83 -23.80 -17.70
CA GLN A 349 -7.99 -24.88 -16.71
C GLN A 349 -7.69 -24.38 -15.30
N ILE A 350 -8.64 -24.56 -14.38
CA ILE A 350 -8.43 -24.32 -12.95
C ILE A 350 -7.69 -25.50 -12.29
N ARG A 351 -7.05 -25.26 -11.15
CA ARG A 351 -6.47 -26.34 -10.34
C ARG A 351 -7.56 -27.26 -9.81
N PRO A 352 -7.29 -28.57 -9.57
CA PRO A 352 -8.23 -29.43 -8.90
C PRO A 352 -8.66 -28.85 -7.55
N LEU A 353 -9.96 -28.86 -7.30
CA LEU A 353 -10.56 -28.40 -6.05
C LEU A 353 -11.07 -29.62 -5.27
N ALA A 354 -10.84 -29.63 -3.96
CA ALA A 354 -11.41 -30.59 -3.04
C ALA A 354 -11.86 -29.87 -1.76
N ALA A 355 -12.93 -30.37 -1.15
CA ALA A 355 -13.39 -29.88 0.13
C ALA A 355 -13.75 -31.10 1.02
N GLU A 356 -13.31 -31.04 2.26
CA GLU A 356 -13.58 -32.05 3.29
C GLU A 356 -14.13 -31.33 4.52
N VAL A 357 -15.05 -31.96 5.22
CA VAL A 357 -15.63 -31.46 6.46
C VAL A 357 -15.35 -32.45 7.59
N ASP A 358 -15.53 -31.99 8.83
CA ASP A 358 -15.37 -32.80 10.02
C ASP A 358 -13.97 -33.44 10.20
N ILE A 359 -12.93 -32.70 9.79
CA ILE A 359 -11.54 -33.18 9.83
C ILE A 359 -10.88 -33.04 11.21
N ILE A 360 -11.42 -32.20 12.10
CA ILE A 360 -10.90 -31.96 13.44
C ILE A 360 -11.98 -32.31 14.47
N PRO A 361 -11.77 -33.33 15.31
CA PRO A 361 -12.73 -33.69 16.35
C PRO A 361 -12.73 -32.63 17.45
N ARG A 362 -13.86 -32.48 18.17
CA ARG A 362 -14.06 -31.62 19.35
C ARG A 362 -14.15 -30.13 19.08
N VAL A 363 -14.11 -29.69 17.85
CA VAL A 363 -14.49 -28.31 17.45
C VAL A 363 -15.94 -28.31 16.98
N HIS A 364 -16.63 -27.16 16.99
CA HIS A 364 -18.03 -27.06 16.57
C HIS A 364 -18.23 -27.26 15.06
N GLY A 365 -17.19 -27.03 14.29
CA GLY A 365 -17.13 -27.34 12.87
C GLY A 365 -15.71 -27.22 12.36
N SER A 366 -15.35 -28.04 11.40
CA SER A 366 -14.07 -27.96 10.70
C SER A 366 -14.24 -28.31 9.25
N ALA A 367 -13.51 -27.62 8.39
CA ALA A 367 -13.46 -27.88 6.96
C ALA A 367 -12.04 -27.65 6.44
N MET A 368 -11.68 -28.40 5.42
CA MET A 368 -10.47 -28.18 4.64
C MET A 368 -10.85 -27.97 3.18
N PHE A 369 -10.37 -26.90 2.60
CA PHE A 369 -10.48 -26.65 1.18
C PHE A 369 -9.09 -26.73 0.55
N THR A 370 -8.96 -27.55 -0.48
CA THR A 370 -7.70 -27.77 -1.18
C THR A 370 -7.80 -27.30 -2.62
N ARG A 371 -6.84 -26.48 -3.04
CA ARG A 371 -6.68 -26.04 -4.41
C ARG A 371 -5.32 -26.48 -4.96
N GLY A 372 -5.31 -27.58 -5.70
CA GLY A 372 -4.07 -28.26 -6.11
C GLY A 372 -3.29 -28.76 -4.91
N GLN A 373 -2.07 -28.27 -4.71
CA GLN A 373 -1.20 -28.64 -3.59
C GLN A 373 -1.33 -27.69 -2.37
N THR A 374 -2.26 -26.72 -2.40
CA THR A 374 -2.41 -25.73 -1.34
C THR A 374 -3.68 -25.98 -0.54
N PRO A 375 -3.60 -26.58 0.65
CA PRO A 375 -4.74 -26.73 1.56
C PRO A 375 -4.94 -25.46 2.38
N VAL A 376 -6.19 -25.17 2.71
CA VAL A 376 -6.60 -24.19 3.71
C VAL A 376 -7.57 -24.87 4.67
N SER A 377 -7.23 -24.91 5.96
CA SER A 377 -8.14 -25.43 6.99
C SER A 377 -8.87 -24.29 7.67
N TYR A 378 -10.14 -24.49 7.96
CA TYR A 378 -10.98 -23.57 8.69
C TYR A 378 -11.62 -24.29 9.88
N THR A 379 -11.53 -23.70 11.09
CA THR A 379 -12.19 -24.16 12.30
C THR A 379 -13.18 -23.11 12.80
N HIS A 380 -14.34 -23.54 13.24
CA HIS A 380 -15.39 -22.68 13.77
C HIS A 380 -15.74 -23.04 15.22
N LEU A 381 -15.79 -22.02 16.09
CA LEU A 381 -16.25 -22.11 17.45
C LEU A 381 -17.47 -21.19 17.61
N ARG A 382 -18.61 -21.74 18.05
CA ARG A 382 -19.79 -20.95 18.39
C ARG A 382 -19.65 -20.31 19.76
N ALA A 383 -19.85 -18.99 19.83
CA ALA A 383 -19.70 -18.23 21.07
C ALA A 383 -20.76 -18.55 22.16
N HIS A 384 -21.89 -19.17 21.83
CA HIS A 384 -23.03 -19.34 22.71
C HIS A 384 -23.30 -20.80 23.17
N GLU A 385 -22.47 -21.77 22.82
CA GLU A 385 -22.67 -23.17 23.23
C GLU A 385 -21.88 -23.58 24.47
N THR A 386 -21.28 -22.64 25.18
CA THR A 386 -20.55 -22.92 26.42
C THR A 386 -21.43 -23.07 27.66
N LEU A 387 -22.76 -23.04 27.52
CA LEU A 387 -23.71 -23.14 28.63
C LEU A 387 -24.44 -24.49 28.72
N ALA A 388 -24.05 -25.45 27.93
CA ALA A 388 -24.60 -26.79 28.09
C ALA A 388 -23.55 -27.72 28.74
#